data_6006375ef88d4322860e72d9aa8380eb
#
_entry.id   6006375ef88d4322860e72d9aa8380eb
#
_cell.length_a   1.000
_cell.length_b   1.000
_cell.length_c   1.000
_cell.angle_alpha   90.00
_cell.angle_beta   90.00
_cell.angle_gamma   90.00
#
_symmetry.space_group_name_H-M   'P 1'
#
loop_
_entity.id
_entity.type
_entity.pdbx_description
1 polymer ?
#
loop_
_entity_poly.entity_id
_entity_poly.type
_entity_poly.pdbx_seq_one_letter_code
_entity_poly.pdbx_strand_id
1 'polypeptide(L)'
;MEVVCGIIEENQTYLIAKRGKGVHENIWEFPGGKIEHNETREEAVVREIKEELHLDVEVLEHVLSVVDHREAMDIHVHAYRCRKIGGSLELHAHHEVRYVSYQELYDYTFEPSDYAILDALGKHKTSLAMNKDFS
;
A
#
# COMPACT_ATOMS: atom_id res chain seq x y z
N MET A 1 10.07 5.66 13.61
CA MET A 1 8.71 6.07 13.25
C MET A 1 7.96 4.87 12.67
N GLU A 2 6.74 4.64 13.12
CA GLU A 2 5.90 3.55 12.66
C GLU A 2 4.87 4.03 11.66
N VAL A 3 4.87 3.43 10.47
CA VAL A 3 4.01 3.81 9.34
C VAL A 3 3.33 2.55 8.81
N VAL A 4 2.09 2.69 8.36
CA VAL A 4 1.37 1.61 7.70
C VAL A 4 1.01 2.01 6.28
N CYS A 5 0.82 1.02 5.41
CA CYS A 5 0.23 1.25 4.11
C CYS A 5 -0.75 0.12 3.76
N GLY A 6 -1.72 0.42 2.91
CA GLY A 6 -2.72 -0.53 2.46
C GLY A 6 -2.55 -0.87 0.99
N ILE A 7 -2.52 -2.16 0.72
CA ILE A 7 -2.45 -2.69 -0.64
C ILE A 7 -3.87 -3.12 -1.01
N ILE A 8 -4.55 -2.26 -1.73
CA ILE A 8 -5.96 -2.47 -2.10
C ILE A 8 -5.99 -3.20 -3.44
N GLU A 9 -6.43 -4.46 -3.39
CA GLU A 9 -6.54 -5.29 -4.59
C GLU A 9 -7.99 -5.37 -5.04
N GLU A 10 -8.21 -5.14 -6.32
CA GLU A 10 -9.53 -5.22 -6.93
C GLU A 10 -9.37 -5.74 -8.37
N ASN A 11 -10.08 -6.83 -8.71
CA ASN A 11 -10.03 -7.43 -10.05
C ASN A 11 -8.60 -7.72 -10.54
N GLN A 12 -7.74 -8.25 -9.63
CA GLN A 12 -6.33 -8.59 -9.92
C GLN A 12 -5.46 -7.36 -10.23
N THR A 13 -5.93 -6.18 -9.83
CA THR A 13 -5.14 -4.96 -9.92
C THR A 13 -4.93 -4.37 -8.53
N TYR A 14 -3.90 -3.53 -8.42
CA TYR A 14 -3.52 -2.89 -7.15
C TYR A 14 -3.66 -1.38 -7.27
N LEU A 15 -4.21 -0.76 -6.24
CA LEU A 15 -4.34 0.68 -6.19
C LEU A 15 -3.01 1.30 -5.78
N ILE A 16 -2.48 2.17 -6.64
CA ILE A 16 -1.30 2.98 -6.33
C ILE A 16 -1.66 4.45 -6.45
N ALA A 17 -0.97 5.28 -5.68
CA ALA A 17 -1.26 6.70 -5.60
C ALA A 17 0.00 7.51 -5.85
N LYS A 18 -0.12 8.55 -6.65
CA LYS A 18 1.00 9.42 -7.01
C LYS A 18 1.04 10.62 -6.07
N ARG A 19 2.19 10.87 -5.48
CA ARG A 19 2.39 12.03 -4.62
C ARG A 19 2.22 13.32 -5.40
N GLY A 20 1.68 14.33 -4.75
CA GLY A 20 1.55 15.66 -5.32
C GLY A 20 2.88 16.40 -5.32
N LYS A 21 2.81 17.73 -5.37
CA LYS A 21 4.00 18.59 -5.41
C LYS A 21 4.87 18.42 -4.18
N GLY A 22 6.18 18.50 -4.35
CA GLY A 22 7.14 18.42 -3.27
C GLY A 22 8.39 17.64 -3.64
N VAL A 23 9.17 17.26 -2.62
CA VAL A 23 10.46 16.57 -2.79
C VAL A 23 10.31 15.24 -3.49
N HIS A 24 9.21 14.55 -3.28
CA HIS A 24 8.96 13.22 -3.86
C HIS A 24 7.88 13.27 -4.95
N GLU A 25 7.80 14.38 -5.66
CA GLU A 25 6.88 14.55 -6.78
C GLU A 25 7.11 13.45 -7.84
N ASN A 26 6.03 12.91 -8.38
CA ASN A 26 6.02 11.82 -9.37
C ASN A 26 6.43 10.45 -8.82
N ILE A 27 6.60 10.31 -7.52
CA ILE A 27 6.80 9.01 -6.88
C ILE A 27 5.44 8.41 -6.55
N TRP A 28 5.27 7.14 -6.90
CA TRP A 28 4.06 6.39 -6.59
C TRP A 28 4.22 5.65 -5.27
N GLU A 29 3.12 5.36 -4.62
CA GLU A 29 3.12 4.68 -3.32
C GLU A 29 1.82 3.94 -3.10
N PHE A 30 1.83 3.02 -2.13
CA PHE A 30 0.60 2.48 -1.56
C PHE A 30 0.12 3.47 -0.49
N PRO A 31 -1.20 3.79 -0.45
CA PRO A 31 -1.69 4.80 0.49
C PRO A 31 -1.51 4.35 1.94
N GLY A 32 -1.25 5.30 2.82
CA GLY A 32 -1.03 5.04 4.22
C GLY A 32 -0.45 6.23 4.95
N GLY A 33 0.04 6.02 6.15
CA GLY A 33 0.62 7.08 6.96
C GLY A 33 1.00 6.61 8.36
N LYS A 34 1.22 7.56 9.24
CA LYS A 34 1.68 7.31 10.61
C LYS A 34 0.60 6.66 11.46
N ILE A 35 1.04 5.73 12.33
CA ILE A 35 0.17 5.15 13.35
C ILE A 35 0.00 6.18 14.47
N GLU A 36 -1.22 6.42 14.89
CA GLU A 36 -1.53 7.34 15.98
C GLU A 36 -1.49 6.63 17.34
N HIS A 37 -1.41 7.42 18.42
CA HIS A 37 -1.40 6.90 19.75
C HIS A 37 -2.65 6.07 20.05
N ASN A 38 -2.46 4.90 20.68
CA ASN A 38 -3.54 3.95 21.03
C ASN A 38 -4.27 3.34 19.82
N GLU A 39 -3.65 3.36 18.67
CA GLU A 39 -4.21 2.81 17.44
C GLU A 39 -3.45 1.54 17.07
N THR A 40 -4.17 0.48 16.67
CA THR A 40 -3.51 -0.70 16.10
C THR A 40 -3.06 -0.39 14.67
N ARG A 41 -2.17 -1.23 14.13
CA ARG A 41 -1.74 -1.09 12.73
C ARG A 41 -2.93 -1.17 11.78
N GLU A 42 -3.82 -2.14 12.02
CA GLU A 42 -5.00 -2.37 11.17
C GLU A 42 -5.95 -1.17 11.22
N GLU A 43 -6.17 -0.61 12.40
CA GLU A 43 -6.99 0.60 12.56
C GLU A 43 -6.38 1.78 11.82
N ALA A 44 -5.05 1.92 11.88
CA ALA A 44 -4.34 2.98 11.18
C ALA A 44 -4.51 2.88 9.66
N VAL A 45 -4.42 1.66 9.10
CA VAL A 45 -4.62 1.45 7.67
C VAL A 45 -6.02 1.90 7.26
N VAL A 46 -7.04 1.48 7.99
CA VAL A 46 -8.44 1.83 7.68
C VAL A 46 -8.62 3.35 7.75
N ARG A 47 -8.11 3.99 8.79
CA ARG A 47 -8.23 5.43 8.98
C ARG A 47 -7.50 6.21 7.90
N GLU A 48 -6.25 5.85 7.61
CA GLU A 48 -5.44 6.58 6.61
C GLU A 48 -6.05 6.48 5.21
N ILE A 49 -6.53 5.31 4.82
CA ILE A 49 -7.17 5.15 3.51
C ILE A 49 -8.47 5.96 3.45
N LYS A 50 -9.23 6.01 4.54
CA LYS A 50 -10.45 6.82 4.60
C LYS A 50 -10.13 8.32 4.47
N GLU A 51 -9.12 8.78 5.19
CA GLU A 51 -8.70 10.18 5.14
C GLU A 51 -8.17 10.58 3.76
N GLU A 52 -7.34 9.74 3.15
CA GLU A 52 -6.67 10.09 1.89
C GLU A 52 -7.54 9.86 0.66
N LEU A 53 -8.33 8.79 0.62
CA LEU A 53 -9.02 8.35 -0.58
C LEU A 53 -10.54 8.28 -0.44
N HIS A 54 -11.09 8.48 0.75
CA HIS A 54 -12.52 8.37 1.03
C HIS A 54 -13.08 6.96 0.73
N LEU A 55 -12.22 5.94 0.87
CA LEU A 55 -12.60 4.55 0.69
C LEU A 55 -12.69 3.84 2.04
N ASP A 56 -13.65 2.93 2.15
CA ASP A 56 -13.76 2.02 3.28
C ASP A 56 -13.14 0.69 2.90
N VAL A 57 -12.21 0.21 3.72
CA VAL A 57 -11.51 -1.03 3.46
C VAL A 57 -11.57 -1.97 4.65
N GLU A 58 -11.47 -3.25 4.36
CA GLU A 58 -11.28 -4.32 5.32
C GLU A 58 -9.84 -4.80 5.21
N VAL A 59 -9.13 -4.87 6.34
CA VAL A 59 -7.76 -5.39 6.36
C VAL A 59 -7.82 -6.92 6.35
N LEU A 60 -7.11 -7.55 5.41
CA LEU A 60 -7.13 -9.00 5.23
C LEU A 60 -5.93 -9.66 5.92
N GLU A 61 -4.71 -9.24 5.58
CA GLU A 61 -3.52 -9.85 6.14
C GLU A 61 -2.30 -8.95 6.05
N HIS A 62 -1.32 -9.21 6.91
CA HIS A 62 -0.02 -8.56 6.87
C HIS A 62 0.79 -9.14 5.70
N VAL A 63 1.38 -8.27 4.89
CA VAL A 63 2.20 -8.68 3.74
C VAL A 63 3.67 -8.66 4.09
N LEU A 64 4.16 -7.54 4.62
CA LEU A 64 5.58 -7.35 4.90
C LEU A 64 5.76 -6.17 5.84
N SER A 65 6.80 -6.24 6.67
CA SER A 65 7.31 -5.09 7.39
C SER A 65 8.73 -4.85 6.92
N VAL A 66 9.06 -3.61 6.59
CA VAL A 66 10.37 -3.23 6.08
C VAL A 66 10.85 -1.97 6.77
N VAL A 67 12.16 -1.86 6.97
CA VAL A 67 12.75 -0.66 7.55
C VAL A 67 13.35 0.20 6.44
N ASP A 68 12.90 1.45 6.38
CA ASP A 68 13.44 2.46 5.48
C ASP A 68 14.43 3.29 6.29
N HIS A 69 15.72 3.11 6.03
CA HIS A 69 16.79 3.82 6.72
C HIS A 69 16.97 5.20 6.10
N ARG A 70 16.60 6.23 6.84
CA ARG A 70 16.77 7.61 6.42
C ARG A 70 17.79 8.31 7.31
N GLU A 71 18.37 9.41 6.81
CA GLU A 71 19.41 10.14 7.51
C GLU A 71 18.99 10.58 8.91
N ALA A 72 17.77 11.07 9.05
CA ALA A 72 17.26 11.58 10.32
C ALA A 72 16.72 10.49 11.25
N MET A 73 16.18 9.39 10.70
CA MET A 73 15.54 8.33 11.48
C MET A 73 15.21 7.12 10.63
N ASP A 74 14.98 5.98 11.28
CA ASP A 74 14.45 4.80 10.63
C ASP A 74 12.93 4.89 10.57
N ILE A 75 12.35 4.51 9.44
CA ILE A 75 10.91 4.42 9.26
C ILE A 75 10.55 2.94 9.10
N HIS A 76 9.73 2.43 10.01
CA HIS A 76 9.24 1.06 9.96
C HIS A 76 7.90 1.06 9.22
N VAL A 77 7.89 0.46 8.03
CA VAL A 77 6.71 0.41 7.17
C VAL A 77 6.08 -0.97 7.26
N HIS A 78 4.79 -0.99 7.59
CA HIS A 78 4.02 -2.24 7.72
C HIS A 78 2.93 -2.24 6.66
N ALA A 79 3.01 -3.17 5.72
CA ALA A 79 2.10 -3.26 4.59
C ALA A 79 1.03 -4.33 4.83
N TYR A 80 -0.21 -3.97 4.58
CA TYR A 80 -1.37 -4.85 4.77
C TYR A 80 -2.18 -4.94 3.50
N ARG A 81 -2.56 -6.16 3.13
CA ARG A 81 -3.49 -6.38 2.01
C ARG A 81 -4.90 -6.05 2.47
N CYS A 82 -5.62 -5.31 1.64
CA CYS A 82 -6.94 -4.79 1.95
C CYS A 82 -7.93 -5.05 0.83
N ARG A 83 -9.20 -5.10 1.21
CA ARG A 83 -10.31 -5.20 0.27
C ARG A 83 -11.21 -3.98 0.44
N LYS A 84 -11.58 -3.35 -0.67
CA LYS A 84 -12.54 -2.24 -0.63
C LYS A 84 -13.93 -2.80 -0.31
N ILE A 85 -14.59 -2.21 0.68
CA ILE A 85 -15.94 -2.59 1.10
C ILE A 85 -16.96 -1.47 0.96
N GLY A 86 -16.53 -0.26 0.63
CA GLY A 86 -17.45 0.86 0.47
C GLY A 86 -16.73 2.16 0.16
N GLY A 87 -17.48 3.24 0.22
CA GLY A 87 -16.97 4.58 -0.06
C GLY A 87 -16.97 4.91 -1.54
N SER A 88 -16.58 6.14 -1.85
CA SER A 88 -16.39 6.60 -3.23
C SER A 88 -15.10 7.38 -3.30
N LEU A 89 -14.26 7.06 -4.29
CA LEU A 89 -12.92 7.60 -4.41
C LEU A 89 -12.92 9.13 -4.50
N GLU A 90 -12.22 9.76 -3.55
CA GLU A 90 -11.95 11.19 -3.54
C GLU A 90 -10.50 11.39 -3.12
N LEU A 91 -9.75 12.21 -3.86
CA LEU A 91 -8.33 12.44 -3.59
C LEU A 91 -8.16 13.63 -2.64
N HIS A 92 -7.69 13.36 -1.42
CA HIS A 92 -7.44 14.39 -0.40
C HIS A 92 -5.95 14.61 -0.15
N ALA A 93 -5.08 13.69 -0.58
CA ALA A 93 -3.64 13.76 -0.33
C ALA A 93 -2.79 13.52 -1.57
N HIS A 94 -3.34 12.91 -2.61
CA HIS A 94 -2.60 12.49 -3.79
C HIS A 94 -3.05 13.24 -5.04
N HIS A 95 -2.14 13.29 -6.03
CA HIS A 95 -2.40 13.95 -7.30
C HIS A 95 -3.17 13.04 -8.27
N GLU A 96 -2.91 11.74 -8.21
CA GLU A 96 -3.47 10.75 -9.12
C GLU A 96 -3.53 9.38 -8.44
N VAL A 97 -4.50 8.55 -8.86
CA VAL A 97 -4.63 7.17 -8.41
C VAL A 97 -4.82 6.30 -9.63
N ARG A 98 -4.22 5.10 -9.62
CA ARG A 98 -4.40 4.11 -10.69
C ARG A 98 -4.55 2.72 -10.08
N TYR A 99 -5.29 1.88 -10.77
CA TYR A 99 -5.33 0.44 -10.52
C TYR A 99 -4.49 -0.23 -11.59
N VAL A 100 -3.44 -0.93 -11.18
CA VAL A 100 -2.49 -1.53 -12.12
C VAL A 100 -2.28 -3.01 -11.82
N SER A 101 -1.99 -3.81 -12.85
CA SER A 101 -1.69 -5.21 -12.66
C SER A 101 -0.32 -5.36 -11.97
N TYR A 102 -0.06 -6.54 -11.41
CA TYR A 102 1.23 -6.81 -10.78
C TYR A 102 2.40 -6.53 -11.73
N GLN A 103 2.29 -6.99 -12.98
CA GLN A 103 3.34 -6.80 -13.97
C GLN A 103 3.60 -5.32 -14.26
N GLU A 104 2.55 -4.50 -14.26
CA GLU A 104 2.66 -3.07 -14.51
C GLU A 104 3.25 -2.29 -13.35
N LEU A 105 3.23 -2.84 -12.12
CA LEU A 105 3.77 -2.14 -10.95
C LEU A 105 5.24 -1.70 -11.18
N TYR A 106 6.04 -2.55 -11.82
CA TYR A 106 7.45 -2.25 -12.06
C TYR A 106 7.70 -1.17 -13.12
N ASP A 107 6.66 -0.74 -13.82
CA ASP A 107 6.74 0.37 -14.78
C ASP A 107 6.65 1.73 -14.08
N TYR A 108 6.32 1.75 -12.80
CA TYR A 108 6.19 2.96 -12.00
C TYR A 108 7.37 3.12 -11.04
N THR A 109 7.68 4.37 -10.69
CA THR A 109 8.77 4.66 -9.76
C THR A 109 8.24 4.76 -8.35
N PHE A 110 8.75 3.91 -7.46
CA PHE A 110 8.41 3.88 -6.04
C PHE A 110 9.61 4.30 -5.19
N GLU A 111 9.38 4.56 -3.91
CA GLU A 111 10.48 4.70 -2.95
C GLU A 111 11.24 3.37 -2.85
N PRO A 112 12.55 3.41 -2.59
CA PRO A 112 13.35 2.17 -2.54
C PRO A 112 12.78 1.07 -1.65
N SER A 113 12.26 1.41 -0.47
CA SER A 113 11.69 0.43 0.46
C SER A 113 10.43 -0.26 -0.08
N ASP A 114 9.69 0.40 -0.96
CA ASP A 114 8.46 -0.16 -1.51
C ASP A 114 8.71 -1.34 -2.46
N TYR A 115 9.90 -1.42 -3.05
CA TYR A 115 10.22 -2.54 -3.95
C TYR A 115 10.24 -3.88 -3.22
N ALA A 116 10.54 -3.88 -1.91
CA ALA A 116 10.42 -5.08 -1.10
C ALA A 116 8.97 -5.53 -0.98
N ILE A 117 8.04 -4.59 -0.93
CA ILE A 117 6.61 -4.87 -0.91
C ILE A 117 6.16 -5.48 -2.24
N LEU A 118 6.62 -4.91 -3.37
CA LEU A 118 6.32 -5.46 -4.69
C LEU A 118 6.80 -6.90 -4.80
N ASP A 119 8.02 -7.18 -4.34
CA ASP A 119 8.58 -8.53 -4.37
C ASP A 119 7.76 -9.50 -3.52
N ALA A 120 7.31 -9.05 -2.35
CA ALA A 120 6.47 -9.87 -1.47
C ALA A 120 5.13 -10.19 -2.12
N LEU A 121 4.54 -9.24 -2.83
CA LEU A 121 3.29 -9.46 -3.57
C LEU A 121 3.48 -10.49 -4.68
N GLY A 122 4.61 -10.47 -5.37
CA GLY A 122 4.93 -11.43 -6.40
C GLY A 122 5.05 -12.86 -5.85
N LYS A 123 5.68 -13.03 -4.71
CA LYS A 123 5.79 -14.33 -4.03
C LYS A 123 4.43 -14.87 -3.61
N HIS A 124 3.58 -14.00 -3.06
CA HIS A 124 2.22 -14.38 -2.66
C HIS A 124 1.41 -14.86 -3.87
N LYS A 125 1.48 -14.15 -4.98
CA LYS A 125 0.79 -14.50 -6.21
C LYS A 125 1.26 -15.85 -6.77
N THR A 126 2.56 -16.09 -6.77
CA THR A 126 3.15 -17.35 -7.21
C THR A 126 2.69 -18.52 -6.33
N SER A 127 2.67 -18.31 -5.01
CA SER A 127 2.21 -19.33 -4.05
C SER A 127 0.75 -19.71 -4.29
N LEU A 128 -0.12 -18.73 -4.53
CA LEU A 128 -1.53 -18.99 -4.85
C LEU A 128 -1.70 -19.75 -6.15
N ALA A 129 -0.93 -19.43 -7.18
CA ALA A 129 -0.97 -20.12 -8.46
C ALA A 129 -0.55 -21.58 -8.31
N MET A 130 0.51 -21.84 -7.55
CA MET A 130 0.98 -23.20 -7.26
C MET A 130 -0.08 -24.02 -6.52
N ASN A 131 -0.73 -23.42 -5.53
CA ASN A 131 -1.79 -24.10 -4.76
C ASN A 131 -2.98 -24.48 -5.65
N LYS A 132 -3.33 -23.65 -6.62
CA LYS A 132 -4.40 -23.95 -7.58
C LYS A 132 -4.04 -25.14 -8.47
N ASP A 133 -2.78 -25.27 -8.85
CA ASP A 133 -2.33 -26.36 -9.71
C ASP A 133 -2.39 -27.71 -9.01
N PHE A 134 -2.33 -27.74 -7.68
CA PHE A 134 -2.35 -28.95 -6.88
C PHE A 134 -3.72 -29.29 -6.27
N SER A 135 -4.69 -28.42 -6.46
CA SER A 135 -6.05 -28.66 -5.98
C SER A 135 -6.95 -29.16 -7.10
#